data_90ca696480d8bce1b01fcc8dfb765771
#
_entry.id   90ca696480d8bce1b01fcc8dfb765771
#
_cell.length_a   1.000
_cell.length_b   1.000
_cell.length_c   1.000
_cell.angle_alpha   90.00
_cell.angle_beta   90.00
_cell.angle_gamma   90.00
#
_symmetry.space_group_name_H-M   'P 1'
#
loop_
_entity.id
_entity.type
_entity.pdbx_description
1 polymer ?
#
loop_
_entity_poly.entity_id
_entity_poly.type
_entity_poly.pdbx_seq_one_letter_code
_entity_poly.pdbx_strand_id
1 'polypeptide(L)'
;MSRYHFVNGNYQDALKMINLLFESKFLKHTVFLEAHCRMLNLLIHYKIGNHKLLGHLIAATVKFLKSRNKFYKTEAAVINCLKKIIKAVDNGIVKNNFQLLSKELTSLKKNVYESNINIYFNYLKWSENEIEIL
;
A
#
# COMPACT_ATOMS: atom_id res chain seq x y z
N MET A 1 -13.62 -7.45 -0.28
CA MET A 1 -13.17 -8.81 0.01
C MET A 1 -11.68 -8.93 0.17
N SER A 2 -10.86 -8.44 -0.76
CA SER A 2 -9.39 -8.44 -0.56
C SER A 2 -8.98 -7.66 0.68
N ARG A 3 -9.61 -6.52 0.95
CA ARG A 3 -9.37 -5.74 2.17
C ARG A 3 -9.68 -6.54 3.44
N TYR A 4 -10.77 -7.30 3.45
CA TYR A 4 -11.13 -8.17 4.56
C TYR A 4 -10.03 -9.21 4.83
N HIS A 5 -9.58 -9.90 3.80
CA HIS A 5 -8.53 -10.91 3.93
C HIS A 5 -7.21 -10.30 4.40
N PHE A 6 -6.86 -9.13 3.90
CA PHE A 6 -5.64 -8.44 4.30
C PHE A 6 -5.67 -8.07 5.79
N VAL A 7 -6.76 -7.45 6.27
CA VAL A 7 -6.89 -7.01 7.66
C VAL A 7 -6.83 -8.20 8.63
N ASN A 8 -7.34 -9.38 8.21
CA ASN A 8 -7.35 -10.58 9.04
C ASN A 8 -6.09 -11.45 8.86
N GLY A 9 -5.08 -10.98 8.13
CA GLY A 9 -3.82 -11.69 7.95
C GLY A 9 -3.85 -12.79 6.90
N ASN A 10 -4.93 -12.93 6.14
CA ASN A 10 -5.06 -13.93 5.07
C ASN A 10 -4.48 -13.42 3.77
N TYR A 11 -3.16 -13.22 3.74
CA TYR A 11 -2.49 -12.53 2.61
C TYR A 11 -2.57 -13.30 1.30
N GLN A 12 -2.50 -14.63 1.33
CA GLN A 12 -2.63 -15.44 0.12
C GLN A 12 -4.04 -15.34 -0.48
N ASP A 13 -5.07 -15.37 0.36
CA ASP A 13 -6.45 -15.21 -0.09
C ASP A 13 -6.70 -13.79 -0.60
N ALA A 14 -6.13 -12.78 0.06
CA ALA A 14 -6.18 -11.40 -0.40
C ALA A 14 -5.54 -11.26 -1.79
N LEU A 15 -4.39 -11.92 -2.01
CA LEU A 15 -3.71 -11.90 -3.30
C LEU A 15 -4.54 -12.54 -4.40
N LYS A 16 -5.19 -13.67 -4.11
CA LYS A 16 -6.10 -14.32 -5.07
C LYS A 16 -7.24 -13.40 -5.48
N MET A 17 -7.85 -12.71 -4.51
CA MET A 17 -8.93 -11.75 -4.80
C MET A 17 -8.44 -10.58 -5.65
N ILE A 18 -7.27 -10.03 -5.34
CA ILE A 18 -6.66 -8.94 -6.12
C ILE A 18 -6.41 -9.39 -7.55
N ASN A 19 -5.85 -10.59 -7.76
CA ASN A 19 -5.58 -11.12 -9.09
C ASN A 19 -6.87 -11.31 -9.90
N LEU A 20 -7.94 -11.80 -9.27
CA LEU A 20 -9.24 -11.92 -9.91
C LEU A 20 -9.79 -10.56 -10.34
N LEU A 21 -9.63 -9.54 -9.50
CA LEU A 21 -10.06 -8.18 -9.83
C LEU A 21 -9.28 -7.61 -11.01
N PHE A 22 -7.95 -7.84 -11.08
CA PHE A 22 -7.14 -7.38 -12.20
C PHE A 22 -7.53 -8.03 -13.54
N GLU A 23 -8.04 -9.27 -13.51
CA GLU A 23 -8.55 -9.95 -14.69
C GLU A 23 -9.96 -9.47 -15.07
N SER A 24 -10.66 -8.80 -14.15
CA SER A 24 -12.02 -8.33 -14.35
C SER A 24 -12.08 -7.13 -15.27
N LYS A 25 -13.04 -7.11 -16.20
CA LYS A 25 -13.32 -5.94 -17.03
C LYS A 25 -13.87 -4.78 -16.20
N PHE A 26 -14.49 -5.05 -15.08
CA PHE A 26 -15.07 -4.06 -14.18
C PHE A 26 -14.01 -3.10 -13.64
N LEU A 27 -12.83 -3.60 -13.28
CA LEU A 27 -11.75 -2.81 -12.71
C LEU A 27 -11.27 -1.71 -13.67
N LYS A 28 -11.28 -1.99 -14.98
CA LYS A 28 -10.83 -1.06 -16.02
C LYS A 28 -11.70 0.18 -16.12
N HIS A 29 -12.93 0.14 -15.64
CA HIS A 29 -13.87 1.26 -15.68
C HIS A 29 -13.86 2.11 -14.42
N THR A 30 -13.11 1.69 -13.39
CA THR A 30 -13.10 2.36 -12.08
C THR A 30 -11.66 2.64 -11.65
N VAL A 31 -11.15 3.81 -12.05
CA VAL A 31 -9.74 4.19 -11.80
C VAL A 31 -9.42 4.19 -10.30
N PHE A 32 -10.33 4.68 -9.46
CA PHE A 32 -10.13 4.67 -8.01
C PHE A 32 -9.96 3.27 -7.46
N LEU A 33 -10.80 2.33 -7.90
CA LEU A 33 -10.73 0.96 -7.44
C LEU A 33 -9.44 0.28 -7.91
N GLU A 34 -9.05 0.52 -9.16
CA GLU A 34 -7.79 -0.01 -9.69
C GLU A 34 -6.59 0.54 -8.92
N ALA A 35 -6.57 1.85 -8.66
CA ALA A 35 -5.51 2.47 -7.86
C ALA A 35 -5.41 1.85 -6.47
N HIS A 36 -6.55 1.68 -5.81
CA HIS A 36 -6.62 1.05 -4.49
C HIS A 36 -6.11 -0.39 -4.52
N CYS A 37 -6.55 -1.18 -5.49
CA CYS A 37 -6.10 -2.57 -5.64
C CYS A 37 -4.61 -2.67 -5.89
N ARG A 38 -4.03 -1.76 -6.68
CA ARG A 38 -2.59 -1.74 -6.92
C ARG A 38 -1.81 -1.42 -5.65
N MET A 39 -2.29 -0.48 -4.83
CA MET A 39 -1.68 -0.18 -3.54
C MET A 39 -1.75 -1.36 -2.59
N LEU A 40 -2.92 -1.99 -2.45
CA LEU A 40 -3.07 -3.19 -1.62
C LEU A 40 -2.16 -4.33 -2.09
N ASN A 41 -2.00 -4.48 -3.39
CA ASN A 41 -1.11 -5.50 -3.95
C ASN A 41 0.34 -5.31 -3.46
N LEU A 42 0.80 -4.05 -3.37
CA LEU A 42 2.13 -3.76 -2.81
C LEU A 42 2.24 -4.20 -1.36
N LEU A 43 1.24 -3.87 -0.54
CA LEU A 43 1.25 -4.24 0.88
C LEU A 43 1.20 -5.75 1.08
N ILE A 44 0.43 -6.46 0.27
CA ILE A 44 0.32 -7.92 0.32
C ILE A 44 1.67 -8.56 -0.01
N HIS A 45 2.32 -8.14 -1.09
CA HIS A 45 3.63 -8.68 -1.47
C HIS A 45 4.71 -8.35 -0.45
N TYR A 46 4.63 -7.20 0.20
CA TYR A 46 5.53 -6.90 1.31
C TYR A 46 5.35 -7.91 2.45
N LYS A 47 4.10 -8.20 2.84
CA LYS A 47 3.83 -9.13 3.95
C LYS A 47 4.20 -10.58 3.60
N ILE A 48 4.06 -10.97 2.34
CA ILE A 48 4.48 -12.31 1.86
C ILE A 48 6.00 -12.42 1.82
N GLY A 49 6.71 -11.30 1.71
CA GLY A 49 8.17 -11.29 1.69
C GLY A 49 8.78 -11.37 0.29
N ASN A 50 8.00 -11.17 -0.75
CA ASN A 50 8.49 -11.22 -2.13
C ASN A 50 9.09 -9.88 -2.55
N HIS A 51 10.24 -9.53 -1.97
CA HIS A 51 10.84 -8.19 -2.09
C HIS A 51 11.32 -7.87 -3.50
N LYS A 52 11.82 -8.85 -4.25
CA LYS A 52 12.27 -8.62 -5.62
C LYS A 52 11.11 -8.25 -6.53
N LEU A 53 10.02 -9.01 -6.47
CA LEU A 53 8.81 -8.69 -7.23
C LEU A 53 8.21 -7.37 -6.77
N LEU A 54 8.23 -7.10 -5.47
CA LEU A 54 7.72 -5.86 -4.90
C LEU A 54 8.40 -4.63 -5.52
N GLY A 55 9.70 -4.66 -5.71
CA GLY A 55 10.44 -3.58 -6.37
C GLY A 55 9.90 -3.28 -7.76
N HIS A 56 9.65 -4.31 -8.57
CA HIS A 56 9.06 -4.15 -9.91
C HIS A 56 7.63 -3.64 -9.85
N LEU A 57 6.83 -4.14 -8.93
CA LEU A 57 5.43 -3.71 -8.74
C LEU A 57 5.36 -2.26 -8.29
N ILE A 58 6.27 -1.81 -7.45
CA ILE A 58 6.35 -0.41 -7.02
C ILE A 58 6.54 0.50 -8.24
N ALA A 59 7.50 0.20 -9.10
CA ALA A 59 7.76 1.01 -10.28
C ALA A 59 6.54 1.08 -11.21
N ALA A 60 5.88 -0.06 -11.45
CA ALA A 60 4.68 -0.11 -12.28
C ALA A 60 3.51 0.65 -11.65
N THR A 61 3.35 0.55 -10.34
CA THR A 61 2.27 1.24 -9.60
C THR A 61 2.46 2.75 -9.65
N VAL A 62 3.67 3.24 -9.43
CA VAL A 62 3.97 4.68 -9.52
C VAL A 62 3.64 5.21 -10.92
N LYS A 63 4.06 4.49 -11.96
CA LYS A 63 3.78 4.88 -13.33
C LYS A 63 2.27 4.94 -13.59
N PHE A 64 1.52 3.94 -13.14
CA PHE A 64 0.07 3.92 -13.28
C PHE A 64 -0.58 5.10 -12.56
N LEU A 65 -0.25 5.31 -11.27
CA LEU A 65 -0.85 6.37 -10.47
C LEU A 65 -0.58 7.76 -11.06
N LYS A 66 0.64 8.00 -11.53
CA LYS A 66 0.99 9.27 -12.19
C LYS A 66 0.20 9.46 -13.48
N SER A 67 0.06 8.43 -14.29
CA SER A 67 -0.68 8.50 -15.56
C SER A 67 -2.17 8.79 -15.38
N ARG A 68 -2.73 8.43 -14.23
CA ARG A 68 -4.15 8.64 -13.91
C ARG A 68 -4.39 9.84 -12.99
N ASN A 69 -3.37 10.63 -12.67
CA ASN A 69 -3.44 11.74 -11.71
C ASN A 69 -3.95 11.29 -10.32
N LYS A 70 -3.52 10.10 -9.88
CA LYS A 70 -3.87 9.49 -8.59
C LYS A 70 -2.67 9.31 -7.68
N PHE A 71 -1.54 9.91 -8.01
CA PHE A 71 -0.34 9.82 -7.18
C PHE A 71 -0.34 10.95 -6.15
N TYR A 72 -1.15 10.77 -5.12
CA TYR A 72 -1.26 11.73 -4.02
C TYR A 72 -0.14 11.54 -3.00
N LYS A 73 -0.05 12.46 -2.04
CA LYS A 73 0.99 12.42 -1.00
C LYS A 73 0.92 11.18 -0.13
N THR A 74 -0.29 10.67 0.13
CA THR A 74 -0.48 9.43 0.91
C THR A 74 0.13 8.23 0.19
N GLU A 75 -0.17 8.03 -1.09
CA GLU A 75 0.44 6.95 -1.87
C GLU A 75 1.95 7.11 -1.95
N ALA A 76 2.42 8.33 -2.19
CA ALA A 76 3.85 8.63 -2.26
C ALA A 76 4.56 8.29 -0.95
N ALA A 77 3.96 8.64 0.18
CA ALA A 77 4.53 8.34 1.50
C ALA A 77 4.65 6.83 1.73
N VAL A 78 3.59 6.07 1.47
CA VAL A 78 3.58 4.62 1.63
C VAL A 78 4.61 3.97 0.70
N ILE A 79 4.64 4.36 -0.57
CA ILE A 79 5.56 3.80 -1.56
C ILE A 79 7.02 4.11 -1.19
N ASN A 80 7.31 5.33 -0.76
CA ASN A 80 8.67 5.69 -0.34
C ASN A 80 9.12 4.88 0.87
N CYS A 81 8.22 4.64 1.82
CA CYS A 81 8.49 3.77 2.95
C CYS A 81 8.83 2.35 2.48
N LEU A 82 8.01 1.76 1.60
CA LEU A 82 8.26 0.42 1.06
C LEU A 82 9.60 0.33 0.34
N LYS A 83 9.97 1.34 -0.47
CA LYS A 83 11.27 1.37 -1.15
C LYS A 83 12.44 1.30 -0.18
N LYS A 84 12.32 1.97 0.96
CA LYS A 84 13.39 1.98 1.97
C LYS A 84 13.45 0.66 2.73
N ILE A 85 12.31 0.13 3.13
CA ILE A 85 12.29 -1.09 3.96
C ILE A 85 12.69 -2.34 3.21
N ILE A 86 12.47 -2.44 1.90
CA ILE A 86 12.93 -3.60 1.12
C ILE A 86 14.45 -3.63 0.97
N LYS A 87 15.12 -2.50 1.20
CA LYS A 87 16.59 -2.39 1.20
C LYS A 87 17.19 -2.48 2.60
N ALA A 88 16.35 -2.50 3.64
CA ALA A 88 16.80 -2.47 5.02
C ALA A 88 17.49 -3.78 5.40
N VAL A 89 18.59 -3.69 6.16
CA VAL A 89 19.37 -4.85 6.59
C VAL A 89 18.95 -5.38 7.96
N ASP A 90 18.17 -4.60 8.72
CA ASP A 90 17.69 -5.00 10.04
C ASP A 90 16.32 -4.42 10.37
N ASN A 91 15.66 -4.98 11.40
CA ASN A 91 14.32 -4.58 11.81
C ASN A 91 14.29 -3.17 12.45
N GLY A 92 15.40 -2.70 12.98
CA GLY A 92 15.48 -1.34 13.54
C GLY A 92 15.28 -0.28 12.47
N ILE A 93 15.89 -0.48 11.29
CA ILE A 93 15.71 0.40 10.14
C ILE A 93 14.27 0.34 9.64
N VAL A 94 13.70 -0.86 9.54
CA VAL A 94 12.31 -1.05 9.11
C VAL A 94 11.36 -0.32 10.07
N LYS A 95 11.51 -0.53 11.36
CA LYS A 95 10.69 0.12 12.40
C LYS A 95 10.76 1.64 12.32
N ASN A 96 11.98 2.18 12.16
CA ASN A 96 12.19 3.62 12.05
C ASN A 96 11.44 4.20 10.84
N ASN A 97 11.50 3.52 9.68
CA ASN A 97 10.78 3.96 8.50
C ASN A 97 9.26 3.94 8.66
N PHE A 98 8.72 2.94 9.36
CA PHE A 98 7.29 2.93 9.67
C PHE A 98 6.91 4.03 10.65
N GLN A 99 7.77 4.37 11.61
CA GLN A 99 7.52 5.49 12.51
C GLN A 99 7.47 6.81 11.77
N LEU A 100 8.39 7.03 10.82
CA LEU A 100 8.39 8.22 9.96
C LEU A 100 7.13 8.27 9.09
N LEU A 101 6.73 7.13 8.54
CA LEU A 101 5.49 7.02 7.74
C LEU A 101 4.27 7.40 8.58
N SER A 102 4.16 6.88 9.81
CA SER A 102 3.04 7.19 10.69
C SER A 102 2.94 8.68 10.99
N LYS A 103 4.06 9.35 11.21
CA LYS A 103 4.10 10.80 11.42
C LYS A 103 3.63 11.56 10.18
N GLU A 104 4.11 11.16 9.01
CA GLU A 104 3.74 11.80 7.76
C GLU A 104 2.26 11.62 7.45
N LEU A 105 1.72 10.42 7.64
CA LEU A 105 0.30 10.14 7.42
C LEU A 105 -0.59 10.89 8.40
N THR A 106 -0.16 11.05 9.65
CA THR A 106 -0.88 11.85 10.65
C THR A 106 -0.96 13.30 10.20
N SER A 107 0.12 13.86 9.67
CA SER A 107 0.15 15.22 9.13
C SER A 107 -0.80 15.36 7.93
N LEU A 108 -0.85 14.38 7.06
CA LEU A 108 -1.68 14.40 5.85
C LEU A 108 -3.18 14.25 6.13
N LYS A 109 -3.57 13.75 7.29
CA LYS A 109 -4.98 13.65 7.68
C LYS A 109 -5.74 14.96 7.61
N LYS A 110 -5.05 16.08 7.78
CA LYS A 110 -5.65 17.43 7.75
C LYS A 110 -6.01 17.88 6.35
N ASN A 111 -5.51 17.19 5.32
CA ASN A 111 -5.78 17.52 3.92
C ASN A 111 -7.01 16.75 3.45
N VAL A 112 -8.02 17.44 2.93
CA VAL A 112 -9.29 16.83 2.48
C VAL A 112 -9.06 15.79 1.39
N TYR A 113 -8.17 16.07 0.43
CA TYR A 113 -7.90 15.13 -0.66
C TYR A 113 -7.21 13.86 -0.17
N GLU A 114 -6.28 14.02 0.78
CA GLU A 114 -5.53 12.89 1.34
C GLU A 114 -6.39 12.05 2.28
N SER A 115 -7.29 12.67 3.05
CA SER A 115 -8.17 11.93 3.96
C SER A 115 -9.17 11.03 3.22
N ASN A 116 -9.57 11.38 2.01
CA ASN A 116 -10.52 10.58 1.21
C ASN A 116 -9.94 9.22 0.81
N ILE A 117 -8.62 9.10 0.73
CA ILE A 117 -7.95 7.84 0.40
C ILE A 117 -8.16 6.81 1.51
N ASN A 118 -8.22 7.24 2.75
CA ASN A 118 -8.41 6.37 3.91
C ASN A 118 -9.80 5.73 3.98
N ILE A 119 -10.75 6.17 3.15
CA ILE A 119 -12.08 5.53 3.04
C ILE A 119 -11.93 4.07 2.60
N TYR A 120 -11.01 3.79 1.69
CA TYR A 120 -10.80 2.45 1.17
C TYR A 120 -9.87 1.61 2.05
N PHE A 121 -8.85 2.23 2.63
CA PHE A 121 -7.88 1.54 3.49
C PHE A 121 -7.20 2.54 4.42
N ASN A 122 -7.11 2.19 5.70
CA ASN A 122 -6.47 3.05 6.70
C ASN A 122 -4.97 2.74 6.78
N TYR A 123 -4.18 3.45 5.97
CA TYR A 123 -2.73 3.29 5.91
C TYR A 123 -2.03 3.65 7.23
N LEU A 124 -2.55 4.66 7.95
CA LEU A 124 -1.99 5.05 9.24
C LEU A 124 -2.11 3.91 10.25
N LYS A 125 -3.29 3.31 10.35
CA LYS A 125 -3.53 2.18 11.25
C LYS A 125 -2.66 0.99 10.86
N TRP A 126 -2.51 0.72 9.56
CA TRP A 126 -1.63 -0.34 9.07
C TRP A 126 -0.18 -0.10 9.51
N SER A 127 0.34 1.14 9.33
CA SER A 127 1.72 1.46 9.69
C SER A 127 1.96 1.34 11.20
N GLU A 128 1.00 1.77 12.02
CA GLU A 128 1.06 1.61 13.48
C GLU A 128 1.11 0.14 13.88
N ASN A 129 0.30 -0.71 13.25
CA ASN A 129 0.30 -2.15 13.51
C ASN A 129 1.63 -2.79 13.12
N GLU A 130 2.26 -2.35 12.03
CA GLU A 130 3.58 -2.85 11.63
C GLU A 130 4.66 -2.49 12.65
N ILE A 131 4.58 -1.31 13.27
CA ILE A 131 5.49 -0.91 14.34
C ILE A 131 5.37 -1.86 15.55
N GLU A 132 4.16 -2.23 15.92
CA GLU A 132 3.90 -3.13 17.05
C GLU A 132 4.47 -4.53 16.80
N ILE A 133 4.42 -5.02 15.59
CA ILE A 133 4.94 -6.34 15.20
C ILE A 133 6.48 -6.37 15.28
N LEU A 134 7.11 -5.25 15.01
CA LEU A 134 8.57 -5.12 15.00
C LEU A 134 9.10 -4.84 16.42
#